data_cc113ca64b24ed6f23e27f68bc1fa788
#
_entry.id   cc113ca64b24ed6f23e27f68bc1fa788
#
_cell.length_a   1.000
_cell.length_b   1.000
_cell.length_c   1.000
_cell.angle_alpha   90.00
_cell.angle_beta   90.00
_cell.angle_gamma   90.00
#
_symmetry.space_group_name_H-M   'P 1'
#
loop_
_entity.id
_entity.type
_entity.pdbx_description
1 polymer ?
#
loop_
_entity_poly.entity_id
_entity_poly.type
_entity_poly.pdbx_seq_one_letter_code
_entity_poly.pdbx_strand_id
1 'polypeptide(L)'
;MEPGGNFKTYDKRHLFRMANEHKTYAAGESLLISTWRGWRICPLICYDLRFPVWSRNRWDPAAKRPFYDVAVYVANWPTARIDAWNTLLKARAIENLSYVVGVNRVGQDGNGIEYNGHSAVISPKGEAIFSNDDMETTRTLELSANSLHAFRDRFPAYLDADDFTIEFEEYEENDFV
;
A
#
# COMPACT_ATOMS: atom_id res chain seq x y z
N MET A 1 0.07 1.97 -16.80
CA MET A 1 0.13 1.87 -18.28
C MET A 1 0.86 3.11 -18.77
N GLU A 2 1.81 2.93 -19.68
CA GLU A 2 2.56 4.01 -20.31
C GLU A 2 1.79 4.56 -21.52
N PRO A 3 2.06 5.80 -21.97
CA PRO A 3 1.40 6.36 -23.16
C PRO A 3 1.58 5.50 -24.43
N GLY A 4 2.65 4.71 -24.51
CA GLY A 4 2.92 3.76 -25.61
C GLY A 4 2.16 2.44 -25.51
N GLY A 5 1.26 2.28 -24.54
CA GLY A 5 0.45 1.07 -24.35
C GLY A 5 1.10 -0.03 -23.50
N ASN A 6 2.38 0.08 -23.15
CA ASN A 6 3.02 -0.87 -22.23
C ASN A 6 2.41 -0.75 -20.83
N PHE A 7 2.20 -1.87 -20.17
CA PHE A 7 1.69 -1.89 -18.80
C PHE A 7 2.42 -2.93 -17.96
N LYS A 8 2.39 -2.71 -16.64
CA LYS A 8 2.78 -3.69 -15.63
C LYS A 8 1.59 -3.92 -14.72
N THR A 9 1.46 -5.12 -14.19
CA THR A 9 0.39 -5.52 -13.27
C THR A 9 0.98 -5.83 -11.91
N TYR A 10 0.20 -5.57 -10.88
CA TYR A 10 0.42 -6.08 -9.53
C TYR A 10 -0.74 -6.99 -9.18
N ASP A 11 -0.45 -8.22 -8.85
CA ASP A 11 -1.41 -9.19 -8.38
C ASP A 11 -1.43 -9.17 -6.86
N LYS A 12 -2.64 -9.05 -6.27
CA LYS A 12 -2.84 -8.96 -4.84
C LYS A 12 -2.19 -10.14 -4.12
N ARG A 13 -1.30 -9.84 -3.14
CA ARG A 13 -0.61 -10.89 -2.39
C ARG A 13 -1.51 -11.55 -1.36
N HIS A 14 -2.25 -10.77 -0.57
CA HIS A 14 -3.03 -11.29 0.54
C HIS A 14 -4.52 -11.35 0.17
N LEU A 15 -4.99 -12.53 -0.12
CA LEU A 15 -6.38 -12.78 -0.46
C LEU A 15 -7.26 -12.75 0.79
N PHE A 16 -8.38 -12.02 0.74
CA PHE A 16 -9.26 -11.84 1.88
C PHE A 16 -10.16 -13.08 2.08
N ARG A 17 -9.78 -13.95 3.02
CA ARG A 17 -10.47 -15.23 3.30
C ARG A 17 -11.94 -15.06 3.68
N MET A 18 -12.30 -14.01 4.43
CA MET A 18 -13.69 -13.77 4.80
C MET A 18 -14.61 -13.49 3.61
N ALA A 19 -14.05 -12.99 2.50
CA ALA A 19 -14.75 -12.83 1.23
C ALA A 19 -14.53 -14.01 0.28
N ASN A 20 -13.92 -15.10 0.73
CA ASN A 20 -13.59 -16.28 -0.08
C ASN A 20 -12.73 -15.98 -1.33
N GLU A 21 -11.96 -14.89 -1.35
CA GLU A 21 -11.10 -14.54 -2.48
C GLU A 21 -10.14 -15.67 -2.86
N HIS A 22 -9.60 -16.40 -1.87
CA HIS A 22 -8.70 -17.54 -2.05
C HIS A 22 -9.32 -18.74 -2.81
N LYS A 23 -10.65 -18.77 -2.95
CA LYS A 23 -11.34 -19.80 -3.73
C LYS A 23 -11.49 -19.44 -5.20
N THR A 24 -11.20 -18.18 -5.56
CA THR A 24 -11.45 -17.64 -6.90
C THR A 24 -10.17 -17.09 -7.55
N TYR A 25 -9.25 -16.57 -6.75
CA TYR A 25 -8.05 -15.90 -7.23
C TYR A 25 -6.79 -16.59 -6.71
N ALA A 26 -5.73 -16.54 -7.50
CA ALA A 26 -4.37 -16.86 -7.06
C ALA A 26 -3.73 -15.65 -6.39
N ALA A 27 -2.91 -15.88 -5.37
CA ALA A 27 -2.12 -14.84 -4.72
C ALA A 27 -0.93 -14.42 -5.60
N GLY A 28 -0.62 -13.12 -5.63
CA GLY A 28 0.60 -12.63 -6.26
C GLY A 28 1.85 -12.98 -5.46
N GLU A 29 2.99 -13.10 -6.14
CA GLU A 29 4.26 -13.52 -5.52
C GLU A 29 5.34 -12.43 -5.58
N SER A 30 5.06 -11.31 -6.26
CA SER A 30 6.04 -10.25 -6.47
C SER A 30 5.48 -8.86 -6.19
N LEU A 31 6.32 -8.02 -5.57
CA LEU A 31 6.05 -6.60 -5.41
C LEU A 31 6.33 -5.87 -6.73
N LEU A 32 5.43 -4.97 -7.10
CA LEU A 32 5.65 -4.07 -8.22
C LEU A 32 6.21 -2.74 -7.73
N ILE A 33 7.35 -2.32 -8.28
CA ILE A 33 7.82 -0.95 -8.16
C ILE A 33 7.80 -0.33 -9.56
N SER A 34 6.98 0.69 -9.73
CA SER A 34 6.87 1.42 -10.99
C SER A 34 7.55 2.79 -10.86
N THR A 35 8.35 3.16 -11.84
CA THR A 35 8.99 4.49 -11.86
C THR A 35 8.26 5.40 -12.83
N TRP A 36 7.86 6.58 -12.34
CA TRP A 36 7.25 7.61 -13.17
C TRP A 36 7.78 8.99 -12.79
N ARG A 37 8.35 9.70 -13.74
CA ARG A 37 8.96 11.03 -13.55
C ARG A 37 9.91 11.12 -12.35
N GLY A 38 10.71 10.06 -12.13
CA GLY A 38 11.66 9.98 -11.03
C GLY A 38 11.09 9.45 -9.71
N TRP A 39 9.77 9.41 -9.53
CA TRP A 39 9.12 8.79 -8.39
C TRP A 39 9.05 7.26 -8.51
N ARG A 40 9.31 6.57 -7.43
CA ARG A 40 9.12 5.11 -7.32
C ARG A 40 7.82 4.84 -6.57
N ILE A 41 6.89 4.18 -7.23
CA ILE A 41 5.53 3.95 -6.73
C ILE A 41 5.32 2.45 -6.53
N CYS A 42 4.85 2.08 -5.35
CA CYS A 42 4.47 0.71 -4.98
C CYS A 42 2.95 0.61 -4.88
N PRO A 43 2.25 0.04 -5.89
CA PRO A 43 0.83 -0.23 -5.80
C PRO A 43 0.57 -1.46 -4.95
N LEU A 44 -0.46 -1.40 -4.11
CA LEU A 44 -0.90 -2.45 -3.19
C LEU A 44 -2.43 -2.49 -3.15
N ILE A 45 -3.01 -3.63 -2.76
CA ILE A 45 -4.45 -3.82 -2.82
C ILE A 45 -5.03 -4.17 -1.45
N CYS A 46 -5.86 -3.27 -0.91
CA CYS A 46 -6.78 -3.50 0.19
C CYS A 46 -6.15 -4.26 1.38
N TYR A 47 -6.38 -5.56 1.44
CA TYR A 47 -5.95 -6.42 2.56
C TYR A 47 -4.43 -6.48 2.75
N ASP A 48 -3.63 -6.18 1.70
CA ASP A 48 -2.16 -6.05 1.80
C ASP A 48 -1.74 -5.04 2.87
N LEU A 49 -2.58 -4.05 3.16
CA LEU A 49 -2.33 -3.05 4.21
C LEU A 49 -2.12 -3.67 5.60
N ARG A 50 -2.67 -4.85 5.88
CA ARG A 50 -2.50 -5.55 7.16
C ARG A 50 -1.17 -6.26 7.33
N PHE A 51 -0.38 -6.38 6.28
CA PHE A 51 0.83 -7.22 6.25
C PHE A 51 2.08 -6.36 6.04
N PRO A 52 2.68 -5.84 7.13
CA PRO A 52 3.82 -4.92 7.05
C PRO A 52 5.05 -5.52 6.40
N VAL A 53 5.30 -6.80 6.59
CA VAL A 53 6.47 -7.49 6.03
C VAL A 53 6.47 -7.43 4.51
N TRP A 54 5.29 -7.63 3.88
CA TRP A 54 5.15 -7.57 2.42
C TRP A 54 5.41 -6.19 1.86
N SER A 55 4.89 -5.14 2.50
CA SER A 55 5.01 -3.76 2.06
C SER A 55 6.24 -3.03 2.61
N ARG A 56 7.14 -3.75 3.31
CA ARG A 56 8.33 -3.13 3.90
C ARG A 56 9.22 -2.51 2.82
N ASN A 57 9.48 -1.20 2.98
CA ASN A 57 10.38 -0.45 2.11
C ASN A 57 11.83 -0.75 2.49
N ARG A 58 12.49 -1.54 1.69
CA ARG A 58 13.88 -1.94 1.91
C ARG A 58 14.84 -1.00 1.19
N TRP A 59 16.11 -1.05 1.60
CA TRP A 59 17.18 -0.34 0.92
C TRP A 59 17.56 -1.05 -0.39
N ASP A 60 17.68 -0.27 -1.46
CA ASP A 60 18.20 -0.73 -2.75
C ASP A 60 19.69 -0.35 -2.85
N PRO A 61 20.64 -1.30 -2.64
CA PRO A 61 22.06 -0.98 -2.61
C PRO A 61 22.58 -0.54 -3.97
N ALA A 62 21.97 -0.98 -5.07
CA ALA A 62 22.35 -0.59 -6.42
C ALA A 62 21.92 0.85 -6.75
N ALA A 63 20.69 1.22 -6.36
CA ALA A 63 20.17 2.56 -6.56
C ALA A 63 20.53 3.53 -5.41
N LYS A 64 21.13 3.02 -4.31
CA LYS A 64 21.48 3.77 -3.08
C LYS A 64 20.29 4.59 -2.54
N ARG A 65 19.12 3.97 -2.48
CA ARG A 65 17.89 4.59 -1.97
C ARG A 65 16.86 3.52 -1.58
N PRO A 66 15.82 3.86 -0.80
CA PRO A 66 14.70 2.94 -0.54
C PRO A 66 13.99 2.52 -1.83
N PHE A 67 13.37 1.33 -1.85
CA PHE A 67 12.72 0.77 -3.04
C PHE A 67 11.61 1.66 -3.59
N TYR A 68 10.86 2.37 -2.74
CA TYR A 68 9.80 3.25 -3.20
C TYR A 68 9.71 4.56 -2.39
N ASP A 69 9.07 5.53 -2.99
CA ASP A 69 8.82 6.86 -2.43
C ASP A 69 7.36 7.01 -2.00
N VAL A 70 6.47 6.31 -2.68
CA VAL A 70 5.02 6.35 -2.46
C VAL A 70 4.48 4.93 -2.48
N ALA A 71 3.75 4.52 -1.43
CA ALA A 71 2.89 3.35 -1.46
C ALA A 71 1.44 3.77 -1.73
N VAL A 72 0.77 3.09 -2.65
CA VAL A 72 -0.62 3.38 -3.02
C VAL A 72 -1.47 2.16 -2.72
N TYR A 73 -2.45 2.30 -1.83
CA TYR A 73 -3.42 1.27 -1.50
C TYR A 73 -4.78 1.61 -2.11
N VAL A 74 -5.30 0.75 -2.98
CA VAL A 74 -6.67 0.84 -3.48
C VAL A 74 -7.53 -0.21 -2.80
N ALA A 75 -8.72 0.15 -2.30
CA ALA A 75 -9.48 -0.73 -1.43
C ALA A 75 -11.00 -0.62 -1.55
N ASN A 76 -11.66 -1.73 -1.20
CA ASN A 76 -13.02 -1.79 -0.69
C ASN A 76 -12.93 -2.13 0.80
N TRP A 77 -12.59 -1.14 1.65
CA TRP A 77 -12.40 -1.34 3.07
C TRP A 77 -13.66 -0.92 3.85
N PRO A 78 -14.35 -1.87 4.51
CA PRO A 78 -15.65 -1.60 5.12
C PRO A 78 -15.59 -0.65 6.31
N THR A 79 -16.66 0.11 6.50
CA THR A 79 -16.89 1.03 7.65
C THR A 79 -16.62 0.34 8.99
N ALA A 80 -17.07 -0.89 9.18
CA ALA A 80 -16.88 -1.65 10.41
C ALA A 80 -15.42 -1.87 10.85
N ARG A 81 -14.45 -1.61 9.97
CA ARG A 81 -13.01 -1.76 10.22
C ARG A 81 -12.21 -0.50 9.89
N ILE A 82 -12.87 0.65 9.83
CA ILE A 82 -12.26 1.90 9.35
C ILE A 82 -11.13 2.41 10.23
N ASP A 83 -11.19 2.17 11.54
CA ASP A 83 -10.11 2.55 12.47
C ASP A 83 -8.80 1.84 12.15
N ALA A 84 -8.89 0.57 11.73
CA ALA A 84 -7.71 -0.18 11.27
C ALA A 84 -7.15 0.42 9.97
N TRP A 85 -7.99 0.83 9.03
CA TRP A 85 -7.57 1.52 7.81
C TRP A 85 -6.78 2.79 8.13
N ASN A 86 -7.38 3.69 8.90
CA ASN A 86 -6.78 4.97 9.28
C ASN A 86 -5.46 4.79 10.03
N THR A 87 -5.41 3.86 10.97
CA THR A 87 -4.21 3.57 11.77
C THR A 87 -3.09 2.96 10.93
N LEU A 88 -3.42 1.97 10.10
CA LEU A 88 -2.43 1.25 9.31
C LEU A 88 -1.84 2.11 8.19
N LEU A 89 -2.60 2.98 7.53
CA LEU A 89 -2.05 3.92 6.55
C LEU A 89 -0.96 4.79 7.16
N LYS A 90 -1.19 5.32 8.38
CA LYS A 90 -0.19 6.11 9.12
C LYS A 90 1.02 5.27 9.50
N ALA A 91 0.80 4.07 10.01
CA ALA A 91 1.87 3.15 10.37
C ALA A 91 2.76 2.84 9.16
N ARG A 92 2.17 2.52 8.00
CA ARG A 92 2.93 2.26 6.76
C ARG A 92 3.76 3.46 6.31
N ALA A 93 3.25 4.69 6.47
CA ALA A 93 3.99 5.89 6.12
C ALA A 93 5.21 6.10 7.03
N ILE A 94 5.02 5.95 8.33
CA ILE A 94 6.05 6.17 9.35
C ILE A 94 7.15 5.11 9.24
N GLU A 95 6.82 3.83 9.28
CA GLU A 95 7.79 2.74 9.30
C GLU A 95 8.60 2.63 8.01
N ASN A 96 8.04 3.09 6.88
CA ASN A 96 8.64 3.02 5.57
C ASN A 96 9.26 4.34 5.08
N LEU A 97 9.17 5.40 5.90
CA LEU A 97 9.69 6.75 5.56
C LEU A 97 9.25 7.16 4.15
N SER A 98 7.97 6.97 3.84
CA SER A 98 7.40 7.17 2.51
C SER A 98 6.05 7.87 2.58
N TYR A 99 5.64 8.50 1.50
CA TYR A 99 4.24 8.89 1.36
C TYR A 99 3.36 7.65 1.25
N VAL A 100 2.16 7.72 1.81
CA VAL A 100 1.13 6.69 1.63
C VAL A 100 -0.14 7.33 1.10
N VAL A 101 -0.67 6.76 0.03
CA VAL A 101 -1.96 7.15 -0.56
C VAL A 101 -2.92 5.98 -0.36
N GLY A 102 -3.98 6.20 0.41
CA GLY A 102 -5.07 5.25 0.58
C GLY A 102 -6.29 5.73 -0.20
N VAL A 103 -6.77 4.92 -1.13
CA VAL A 103 -8.00 5.21 -1.90
C VAL A 103 -9.02 4.15 -1.56
N ASN A 104 -10.09 4.54 -0.88
CA ASN A 104 -11.17 3.66 -0.48
C ASN A 104 -12.50 4.11 -1.07
N ARG A 105 -13.37 3.15 -1.37
CA ARG A 105 -14.70 3.45 -1.91
C ARG A 105 -15.64 4.03 -0.86
N VAL A 106 -16.73 4.65 -1.32
CA VAL A 106 -17.90 5.05 -0.53
C VAL A 106 -19.12 4.29 -1.00
N GLY A 107 -20.19 4.30 -0.19
CA GLY A 107 -21.48 3.72 -0.50
C GLY A 107 -21.62 2.27 -0.04
N GLN A 108 -22.59 1.56 -0.57
CA GLN A 108 -22.93 0.18 -0.20
C GLN A 108 -22.67 -0.76 -1.36
N ASP A 109 -22.27 -2.00 -1.10
CA ASP A 109 -22.14 -3.04 -2.12
C ASP A 109 -23.42 -3.91 -2.24
N GLY A 110 -23.42 -4.84 -3.19
CA GLY A 110 -24.55 -5.74 -3.45
C GLY A 110 -24.87 -6.70 -2.29
N ASN A 111 -24.00 -6.82 -1.29
CA ASN A 111 -24.19 -7.63 -0.09
C ASN A 111 -24.63 -6.79 1.12
N GLY A 112 -24.90 -5.50 0.93
CA GLY A 112 -25.28 -4.60 2.00
C GLY A 112 -24.14 -4.13 2.90
N ILE A 113 -22.89 -4.34 2.49
CA ILE A 113 -21.72 -3.87 3.24
C ILE A 113 -21.50 -2.39 2.94
N GLU A 114 -21.37 -1.60 4.01
CA GLU A 114 -21.16 -0.16 3.91
C GLU A 114 -19.69 0.22 3.91
N TYR A 115 -19.39 1.25 3.12
CA TYR A 115 -18.06 1.82 2.93
C TYR A 115 -18.14 3.34 3.06
N ASN A 116 -17.38 3.91 3.97
CA ASN A 116 -17.40 5.32 4.28
C ASN A 116 -16.13 6.08 3.86
N GLY A 117 -15.43 5.59 2.86
CA GLY A 117 -14.30 6.29 2.28
C GLY A 117 -13.07 6.31 3.20
N HIS A 118 -12.82 7.42 3.86
CA HIS A 118 -11.57 7.70 4.57
C HIS A 118 -10.34 7.57 3.68
N SER A 119 -10.50 7.97 2.41
CA SER A 119 -9.35 8.11 1.51
C SER A 119 -8.41 9.17 2.05
N ALA A 120 -7.11 8.90 2.04
CA ALA A 120 -6.15 9.78 2.67
C ALA A 120 -4.81 9.80 1.95
N VAL A 121 -4.08 10.90 2.11
CA VAL A 121 -2.66 11.01 1.76
C VAL A 121 -1.89 11.33 3.04
N ILE A 122 -0.94 10.47 3.38
CA ILE A 122 -0.17 10.54 4.62
C ILE A 122 1.28 10.89 4.29
N SER A 123 1.86 11.82 5.04
CA SER A 123 3.28 12.17 4.95
C SER A 123 4.17 11.09 5.54
N PRO A 124 5.48 11.08 5.22
CA PRO A 124 6.44 10.15 5.83
C PRO A 124 6.53 10.23 7.36
N LYS A 125 5.98 11.29 7.96
CA LYS A 125 5.90 11.48 9.41
C LYS A 125 4.59 10.99 10.03
N GLY A 126 3.67 10.46 9.23
CA GLY A 126 2.35 10.01 9.68
C GLY A 126 1.28 11.12 9.75
N GLU A 127 1.59 12.33 9.29
CA GLU A 127 0.66 13.45 9.24
C GLU A 127 -0.28 13.30 8.03
N ALA A 128 -1.58 13.53 8.23
CA ALA A 128 -2.52 13.56 7.11
C ALA A 128 -2.35 14.86 6.32
N ILE A 129 -1.88 14.75 5.08
CA ILE A 129 -1.86 15.85 4.11
C ILE A 129 -3.26 16.09 3.59
N PHE A 130 -4.03 15.02 3.45
CA PHE A 130 -5.42 15.00 3.04
C PHE A 130 -6.13 13.82 3.71
N SER A 131 -7.37 14.02 4.09
CA SER A 131 -8.33 12.96 4.45
C SER A 131 -9.71 13.36 3.97
N ASN A 132 -10.52 12.37 3.61
CA ASN A 132 -11.89 12.58 3.15
C ASN A 132 -12.80 11.46 3.68
N ASP A 133 -13.88 11.86 4.33
CA ASP A 133 -14.84 10.98 4.97
C ASP A 133 -16.18 11.04 4.21
N ASP A 134 -16.81 9.88 4.01
CA ASP A 134 -18.19 9.70 3.55
C ASP A 134 -18.59 10.35 2.20
N MET A 135 -17.66 10.90 1.45
CA MET A 135 -17.97 11.59 0.20
C MET A 135 -17.17 11.07 -0.98
N GLU A 136 -17.85 10.87 -2.09
CA GLU A 136 -17.17 10.69 -3.37
C GLU A 136 -16.49 11.99 -3.78
N THR A 137 -15.19 11.93 -4.01
CA THR A 137 -14.41 13.13 -4.37
C THR A 137 -13.21 12.78 -5.25
N THR A 138 -12.79 13.75 -6.03
CA THR A 138 -11.52 13.77 -6.73
C THR A 138 -10.68 14.93 -6.23
N ARG A 139 -9.45 14.65 -5.83
CA ARG A 139 -8.50 15.65 -5.37
C ARG A 139 -7.16 15.52 -6.09
N THR A 140 -6.61 16.64 -6.49
CA THR A 140 -5.23 16.75 -6.97
C THR A 140 -4.39 17.34 -5.85
N LEU A 141 -3.31 16.65 -5.52
CA LEU A 141 -2.39 17.04 -4.45
C LEU A 141 -0.96 17.03 -4.98
N GLU A 142 -0.14 17.92 -4.45
CA GLU A 142 1.27 17.97 -4.74
C GLU A 142 2.07 17.27 -3.64
N LEU A 143 2.95 16.34 -4.02
CA LEU A 143 3.90 15.70 -3.12
C LEU A 143 5.30 16.22 -3.42
N SER A 144 6.06 16.56 -2.38
CA SER A 144 7.40 17.11 -2.52
C SER A 144 8.48 16.05 -2.40
N ALA A 145 9.18 15.74 -3.49
CA ALA A 145 10.34 14.85 -3.47
C ALA A 145 11.48 15.43 -2.62
N ASN A 146 11.71 16.75 -2.68
CA ASN A 146 12.73 17.41 -1.88
C ASN A 146 12.47 17.26 -0.38
N SER A 147 11.21 17.40 0.05
CA SER A 147 10.83 17.22 1.46
C SER A 147 11.02 15.77 1.91
N LEU A 148 10.70 14.79 1.06
CA LEU A 148 10.92 13.38 1.34
C LEU A 148 12.41 13.07 1.50
N HIS A 149 13.23 13.52 0.56
CA HIS A 149 14.67 13.27 0.59
C HIS A 149 15.32 13.96 1.80
N ALA A 150 15.02 15.22 2.06
CA ALA A 150 15.53 15.94 3.23
C ALA A 150 15.10 15.29 4.56
N PHE A 151 13.92 14.70 4.64
CA PHE A 151 13.48 13.95 5.81
C PHE A 151 14.29 12.67 5.98
N ARG A 152 14.46 11.89 4.90
CA ARG A 152 15.25 10.64 4.89
C ARG A 152 16.72 10.87 5.22
N ASP A 153 17.31 11.95 4.71
CA ASP A 153 18.72 12.32 5.01
C ASP A 153 18.91 12.68 6.47
N ARG A 154 17.92 13.34 7.08
CA ARG A 154 17.97 13.71 8.49
C ARG A 154 17.68 12.54 9.43
N PHE A 155 16.86 11.60 9.02
CA PHE A 155 16.45 10.43 9.81
C PHE A 155 16.49 9.18 8.92
N PRO A 156 17.69 8.62 8.67
CA PRO A 156 17.87 7.50 7.75
C PRO A 156 17.62 6.13 8.41
N ALA A 157 16.49 5.98 9.15
CA ALA A 157 16.16 4.77 9.90
C ALA A 157 16.08 3.48 9.05
N TYR A 158 15.96 3.61 7.72
CA TYR A 158 16.03 2.48 6.81
C TYR A 158 17.42 1.81 6.73
N LEU A 159 18.48 2.52 7.17
CA LEU A 159 19.85 1.95 7.25
C LEU A 159 20.03 1.05 8.46
N ASP A 160 19.18 1.19 9.48
CA ASP A 160 19.21 0.39 10.71
C ASP A 160 18.25 -0.83 10.63
N ALA A 161 17.57 -0.99 9.48
CA ALA A 161 16.60 -2.06 9.30
C ALA A 161 17.28 -3.41 9.07
N ASP A 162 16.71 -4.46 9.64
CA ASP A 162 17.15 -5.83 9.41
C ASP A 162 16.86 -6.27 7.96
N ASP A 163 17.75 -7.08 7.42
CA ASP A 163 17.51 -7.82 6.20
C ASP A 163 16.63 -9.04 6.48
N PHE A 164 15.68 -9.32 5.59
CA PHE A 164 14.83 -10.49 5.68
C PHE A 164 14.44 -11.02 4.30
N THR A 165 14.11 -12.31 4.25
CA THR A 165 13.57 -12.98 3.08
C THR A 165 12.17 -13.49 3.38
N ILE A 166 11.25 -13.36 2.43
CA ILE A 166 9.92 -13.97 2.52
C ILE A 166 10.02 -15.30 1.80
N GLU A 167 9.89 -16.39 2.55
CA GLU A 167 9.79 -17.72 2.01
C GLU A 167 8.32 -18.04 1.72
N PHE A 168 8.07 -18.69 0.58
CA PHE A 168 6.75 -19.15 0.19
C PHE A 168 6.74 -20.66 0.38
N GLU A 169 6.04 -21.15 1.39
CA GLU A 169 5.76 -22.57 1.50
C GLU A 169 4.74 -22.94 0.42
N GLU A 170 5.05 -23.96 -0.37
CA GLU A 170 4.06 -24.65 -1.20
C GLU A 170 3.17 -25.45 -0.23
N TYR A 171 2.00 -24.91 0.13
CA TYR A 171 1.00 -25.69 0.86
C TYR A 171 0.40 -26.70 -0.12
N GLU A 172 0.65 -27.98 0.10
CA GLU A 172 -0.16 -29.03 -0.51
C GLU A 172 -1.62 -28.85 -0.07
N GLU A 173 -2.55 -28.93 -1.02
CA GLU A 173 -3.99 -28.62 -0.84
C GLU A 173 -4.74 -29.53 0.17
N ASN A 174 -4.06 -30.42 0.89
CA ASN A 174 -4.67 -31.56 1.60
C ASN A 174 -4.94 -31.35 3.09
N ASP A 175 -4.63 -30.19 3.71
CA ASP A 175 -4.68 -30.07 5.18
C ASP A 175 -5.77 -29.16 5.76
N PHE A 176 -6.84 -28.87 5.05
CA PHE A 176 -7.97 -28.15 5.64
C PHE A 176 -9.27 -28.96 5.51
N VAL A 177 -9.47 -29.89 6.47
CA VAL A 177 -10.78 -30.46 6.80
C VAL A 177 -11.54 -29.50 7.71
#